data_4f8f634fdf9648c686b7895505e92147
#
_entry.id   4f8f634fdf9648c686b7895505e92147
#
_cell.length_a   1.000
_cell.length_b   1.000
_cell.length_c   1.000
_cell.angle_alpha   90.00
_cell.angle_beta   90.00
_cell.angle_gamma   90.00
#
_symmetry.space_group_name_H-M   'P 1'
#
loop_
_entity.id
_entity.type
_entity.pdbx_description
1 polymer ?
#
loop_
_entity_poly.entity_id
_entity_poly.type
_entity_poly.pdbx_seq_one_letter_code
_entity_poly.pdbx_strand_id
1 'polypeptide(L)'
;SGPKAVRACGALLLPWTCRIMFRRLARKTVKVSGIGAGIVGTGVIANLAINDDLDDVTYGLSRPFYRAAKRDAASKSKVVVLGSGWGALAFARKLDPREYEVTVVSPRPFFFYTPLLVGSTTGVVSPGAIIEPIRDNVPECDFLRTACHDIDLEKRKVFCDRGVTIDYDHLVVAVGAQPNTFGIPGVDKYGKFLKEIEHGREVRRNLLNLIEEADVARAAGQMDKVKRLLNFVVVGGGPTGVEFCGELSDFIKNDLTRRYPKIAEHFHVTLVEALPGLLTMFHKTVGTYVQDHLQDQGVDVRLNAMVKEVQEEQVHLRMKDGSTQSMDYGILVWVAGVGMRPFTKALCDKIGKEAGQTDRRGLLVDECLRVKGTRPGEVFAIGDCAVSGKPPTAQVAAQQGKYLGRMFRLGNQHLISDPEAAPFAYNHQGTMAYIGQGEAATEINPNSLIKLGRSSITDHMWWRSLYGETDQLRIMGPAGFAIWRSVYFSKLLSTRNRWSVASDWGRTALFGRPASSSAQGTCTA
;
A
#
# COMPACT_ATOMS: atom_id res chain seq x y z
N SER A 1 48.67 27.13 -34.05
CA SER A 1 48.79 26.56 -32.75
C SER A 1 47.71 27.13 -31.82
N GLY A 2 46.58 26.49 -31.72
CA GLY A 2 45.43 26.89 -30.91
C GLY A 2 45.06 25.80 -29.90
N PRO A 3 44.32 26.11 -28.86
CA PRO A 3 44.12 25.23 -27.74
C PRO A 3 42.87 24.34 -27.94
N LYS A 4 43.07 23.06 -28.04
CA LYS A 4 42.03 22.05 -27.92
C LYS A 4 42.43 21.04 -26.84
N ALA A 5 42.08 21.26 -25.62
CA ALA A 5 42.09 20.23 -24.59
C ALA A 5 41.65 20.80 -23.23
N VAL A 6 40.37 21.17 -23.05
CA VAL A 6 39.75 21.28 -21.72
C VAL A 6 38.24 21.13 -21.91
N ARG A 7 37.74 19.93 -22.12
CA ARG A 7 36.28 19.58 -21.94
C ARG A 7 36.07 18.07 -21.86
N ALA A 8 36.68 17.43 -20.88
CA ALA A 8 36.38 16.01 -20.63
C ALA A 8 36.64 15.57 -19.18
N CYS A 9 36.54 16.46 -18.18
CA CYS A 9 36.79 16.05 -16.79
C CYS A 9 35.69 16.38 -15.77
N GLY A 10 34.53 16.91 -16.21
CA GLY A 10 33.49 17.34 -15.28
C GLY A 10 32.43 16.33 -14.92
N ALA A 11 32.29 15.21 -15.66
CA ALA A 11 31.13 14.34 -15.56
C ALA A 11 31.32 13.05 -14.73
N LEU A 12 32.52 12.76 -14.24
CA LEU A 12 32.84 11.46 -13.59
C LEU A 12 33.10 11.53 -12.07
N LEU A 13 33.15 12.72 -11.47
CA LEU A 13 33.53 12.86 -10.05
C LEU A 13 32.36 12.90 -9.05
N LEU A 14 31.16 13.23 -9.48
CA LEU A 14 30.01 13.31 -8.58
C LEU A 14 29.46 11.95 -8.04
N PRO A 15 29.43 10.84 -8.81
CA PRO A 15 28.99 9.55 -8.28
C PRO A 15 29.99 8.96 -7.27
N TRP A 16 31.28 9.25 -7.38
CA TRP A 16 32.32 8.69 -6.52
C TRP A 16 32.40 9.39 -5.16
N THR A 17 32.28 10.69 -5.15
CA THR A 17 32.29 11.48 -3.90
C THR A 17 31.06 11.21 -3.05
N CYS A 18 29.87 11.00 -3.64
CA CYS A 18 28.69 10.57 -2.92
C CYS A 18 28.86 9.17 -2.29
N ARG A 19 29.43 8.20 -3.01
CA ARG A 19 29.70 6.85 -2.46
C ARG A 19 30.73 6.89 -1.33
N ILE A 20 31.73 7.75 -1.40
CA ILE A 20 32.76 7.89 -0.34
C ILE A 20 32.18 8.60 0.87
N MET A 21 31.32 9.61 0.68
CA MET A 21 30.67 10.32 1.78
C MET A 21 29.69 9.42 2.54
N PHE A 22 28.88 8.61 1.84
CA PHE A 22 28.01 7.61 2.46
C PHE A 22 28.80 6.51 3.18
N ARG A 23 29.91 6.02 2.59
CA ARG A 23 30.79 5.06 3.28
C ARG A 23 31.48 5.65 4.51
N ARG A 24 31.81 6.95 4.51
CA ARG A 24 32.39 7.65 5.69
C ARG A 24 31.32 7.92 6.77
N LEU A 25 30.08 8.26 6.38
CA LEU A 25 28.98 8.43 7.33
C LEU A 25 28.62 7.09 7.99
N ALA A 26 28.52 6.01 7.22
CA ALA A 26 28.26 4.66 7.74
C ALA A 26 29.36 4.20 8.71
N ARG A 27 30.63 4.51 8.47
CA ARG A 27 31.73 4.18 9.38
C ARG A 27 31.78 5.03 10.66
N LYS A 28 31.24 6.26 10.66
CA LYS A 28 31.15 7.11 11.86
C LYS A 28 29.95 6.75 12.74
N THR A 29 28.83 6.28 12.18
CA THR A 29 27.62 5.90 12.93
C THR A 29 27.79 4.58 13.69
N VAL A 30 28.73 3.72 13.27
CA VAL A 30 29.02 2.43 13.94
C VAL A 30 29.75 2.60 15.29
N LYS A 31 30.28 3.80 15.61
CA LYS A 31 31.02 4.05 16.85
C LYS A 31 30.20 4.62 18.02
N VAL A 32 28.92 4.86 17.86
CA VAL A 32 28.07 5.44 18.92
C VAL A 32 26.98 4.44 19.33
N SER A 33 27.22 3.79 20.44
CA SER A 33 26.30 3.16 21.39
C SER A 33 25.39 2.01 20.93
N GLY A 34 25.57 0.86 21.58
CA GLY A 34 24.55 -0.16 21.85
C GLY A 34 24.21 -1.10 20.68
N ILE A 35 24.43 -2.38 20.92
CA ILE A 35 24.19 -3.50 19.99
C ILE A 35 22.78 -3.47 19.33
N GLY A 36 21.76 -2.92 20.00
CA GLY A 36 20.40 -2.81 19.48
C GLY A 36 20.20 -1.74 18.39
N ALA A 37 20.83 -0.57 18.54
CA ALA A 37 20.71 0.53 17.55
C ALA A 37 21.53 0.26 16.27
N GLY A 38 22.61 -0.51 16.38
CA GLY A 38 23.43 -0.92 15.24
C GLY A 38 22.73 -1.89 14.30
N ILE A 39 21.94 -2.83 14.81
CA ILE A 39 21.20 -3.83 14.02
C ILE A 39 20.06 -3.15 13.24
N VAL A 40 19.34 -2.22 13.86
CA VAL A 40 18.24 -1.48 13.21
C VAL A 40 18.77 -0.50 12.16
N GLY A 41 19.86 0.21 12.47
CA GLY A 41 20.48 1.16 11.55
C GLY A 41 21.13 0.50 10.32
N THR A 42 21.82 -0.63 10.52
CA THR A 42 22.39 -1.42 9.41
C THR A 42 21.33 -2.12 8.58
N GLY A 43 20.23 -2.60 9.18
CA GLY A 43 19.11 -3.20 8.49
C GLY A 43 18.37 -2.20 7.59
N VAL A 44 18.20 -0.95 8.04
CA VAL A 44 17.55 0.13 7.23
C VAL A 44 18.46 0.56 6.07
N ILE A 45 19.76 0.75 6.31
CA ILE A 45 20.72 1.12 5.25
C ILE A 45 20.88 -0.04 4.28
N ALA A 46 20.90 -1.28 4.75
CA ALA A 46 20.93 -2.47 3.91
C ALA A 46 19.65 -2.58 3.06
N ASN A 47 18.47 -2.33 3.62
CA ASN A 47 17.19 -2.36 2.87
C ASN A 47 17.12 -1.25 1.79
N LEU A 48 17.64 -0.06 2.06
CA LEU A 48 17.77 1.03 1.09
C LEU A 48 18.76 0.68 -0.05
N ALA A 49 19.80 -0.09 0.27
CA ALA A 49 20.83 -0.50 -0.71
C ALA A 49 20.44 -1.72 -1.54
N ILE A 50 19.54 -2.58 -1.02
CA ILE A 50 19.23 -3.90 -1.59
C ILE A 50 18.07 -3.86 -2.60
N ASN A 51 17.15 -2.92 -2.43
CA ASN A 51 15.87 -2.94 -3.15
C ASN A 51 15.77 -1.89 -4.25
N ASP A 52 16.61 -1.87 -5.29
CA ASP A 52 16.44 -0.90 -6.41
C ASP A 52 16.07 0.54 -5.97
N ASP A 53 15.93 0.80 -4.66
CA ASP A 53 15.58 2.11 -4.09
C ASP A 53 16.75 3.10 -4.21
N LEU A 54 17.99 2.59 -4.39
CA LEU A 54 19.13 3.41 -4.82
C LEU A 54 18.90 3.98 -6.22
N ASP A 55 18.29 3.22 -7.12
CA ASP A 55 17.90 3.72 -8.43
C ASP A 55 16.82 4.81 -8.31
N ASP A 56 15.91 4.72 -7.34
CA ASP A 56 14.88 5.74 -7.12
C ASP A 56 15.45 7.00 -6.44
N VAL A 57 16.42 6.84 -5.55
CA VAL A 57 17.15 7.97 -4.94
C VAL A 57 18.05 8.66 -5.98
N THR A 58 18.78 7.89 -6.78
CA THR A 58 19.63 8.45 -7.86
C THR A 58 18.82 9.09 -8.96
N TYR A 59 17.65 8.52 -9.30
CA TYR A 59 16.71 9.14 -10.23
C TYR A 59 16.16 10.46 -9.67
N GLY A 60 15.77 10.51 -8.40
CA GLY A 60 15.34 11.74 -7.73
C GLY A 60 16.40 12.85 -7.73
N LEU A 61 17.67 12.48 -7.59
CA LEU A 61 18.81 13.43 -7.62
C LEU A 61 19.19 13.85 -9.03
N SER A 62 18.98 13.01 -10.04
CA SER A 62 19.31 13.31 -11.45
C SER A 62 18.20 14.06 -12.21
N ARG A 63 16.97 14.08 -11.67
CA ARG A 63 15.81 14.74 -12.26
C ARG A 63 16.01 16.19 -12.74
N PRO A 64 16.67 17.08 -11.98
CA PRO A 64 16.92 18.45 -12.44
C PRO A 64 17.68 18.54 -13.75
N PHE A 65 18.51 17.54 -14.06
CA PHE A 65 19.35 17.52 -15.26
C PHE A 65 18.63 16.99 -16.51
N TYR A 66 17.50 16.27 -16.36
CA TYR A 66 16.73 15.73 -17.49
C TYR A 66 15.79 16.77 -18.12
N ARG A 67 15.43 17.85 -17.41
CA ARG A 67 14.55 18.91 -17.90
C ARG A 67 15.08 19.65 -19.15
N ALA A 68 16.36 19.52 -19.46
CA ALA A 68 17.01 20.32 -20.51
C ALA A 68 16.99 19.71 -21.92
N ALA A 69 16.55 18.46 -22.09
CA ALA A 69 16.60 17.79 -23.40
C ALA A 69 15.19 17.61 -23.99
N LYS A 70 14.59 18.67 -24.51
CA LYS A 70 13.45 18.55 -25.44
C LYS A 70 13.99 18.04 -26.80
N ARG A 71 13.69 16.78 -27.13
CA ARG A 71 13.73 16.29 -28.51
C ARG A 71 12.40 16.58 -29.18
N ASP A 72 12.40 16.68 -30.52
CA ASP A 72 11.20 16.91 -31.31
C ASP A 72 10.12 15.89 -30.98
N ALA A 73 8.91 16.37 -30.66
CA ALA A 73 7.78 15.57 -30.20
C ALA A 73 7.29 14.52 -31.24
N ALA A 74 7.68 14.65 -32.49
CA ALA A 74 7.17 13.84 -33.61
C ALA A 74 7.69 12.38 -33.66
N SER A 75 8.66 12.00 -32.82
CA SER A 75 9.30 10.67 -32.86
C SER A 75 9.14 9.82 -31.60
N LYS A 76 8.40 10.29 -30.58
CA LYS A 76 8.27 9.57 -29.30
C LYS A 76 7.05 8.63 -29.32
N SER A 77 7.23 7.41 -28.78
CA SER A 77 6.10 6.52 -28.57
C SER A 77 5.21 7.02 -27.44
N LYS A 78 3.90 6.98 -27.65
CA LYS A 78 2.87 7.42 -26.71
C LYS A 78 2.53 6.32 -25.72
N VAL A 79 2.75 6.57 -24.44
CA VAL A 79 2.45 5.63 -23.36
C VAL A 79 1.35 6.22 -22.47
N VAL A 80 0.22 5.54 -22.41
CA VAL A 80 -0.88 5.91 -21.49
C VAL A 80 -0.88 4.98 -20.30
N VAL A 81 -0.88 5.56 -19.08
CA VAL A 81 -0.92 4.84 -17.81
C VAL A 81 -2.24 5.15 -17.10
N LEU A 82 -3.09 4.14 -16.92
CA LEU A 82 -4.36 4.30 -16.20
C LEU A 82 -4.18 3.97 -14.73
N GLY A 83 -4.25 4.99 -13.89
CA GLY A 83 -4.11 4.89 -12.42
C GLY A 83 -2.96 5.70 -11.87
N SER A 84 -2.99 5.92 -10.55
CA SER A 84 -1.98 6.67 -9.77
C SER A 84 -1.51 5.91 -8.53
N GLY A 85 -1.62 4.57 -8.57
CA GLY A 85 -1.22 3.68 -7.47
C GLY A 85 0.23 3.24 -7.55
N TRP A 86 0.58 2.23 -6.74
CA TRP A 86 1.93 1.67 -6.60
C TRP A 86 2.57 1.24 -7.93
N GLY A 87 1.82 0.48 -8.75
CA GLY A 87 2.32 0.00 -10.04
C GLY A 87 2.52 1.14 -11.04
N ALA A 88 1.50 1.99 -11.18
CA ALA A 88 1.54 3.14 -12.10
C ALA A 88 2.72 4.07 -11.81
N LEU A 89 2.89 4.45 -10.54
CA LEU A 89 3.98 5.36 -10.15
C LEU A 89 5.36 4.71 -10.31
N ALA A 90 5.49 3.43 -9.91
CA ALA A 90 6.74 2.70 -10.07
C ALA A 90 7.15 2.54 -11.55
N PHE A 91 6.19 2.38 -12.45
CA PHE A 91 6.41 2.31 -13.89
C PHE A 91 6.76 3.69 -14.46
N ALA A 92 5.89 4.68 -14.27
CA ALA A 92 6.05 6.01 -14.87
C ALA A 92 7.37 6.69 -14.48
N ARG A 93 7.84 6.47 -13.25
CA ARG A 93 9.15 6.98 -12.78
C ARG A 93 10.35 6.37 -13.46
N LYS A 94 10.21 5.25 -14.18
CA LYS A 94 11.32 4.56 -14.85
C LYS A 94 11.42 4.90 -16.33
N LEU A 95 10.40 5.54 -16.90
CA LEU A 95 10.37 5.90 -18.31
C LEU A 95 11.32 7.08 -18.60
N ASP A 96 11.99 7.01 -19.72
CA ASP A 96 12.82 8.11 -20.22
C ASP A 96 11.95 9.09 -21.03
N PRO A 97 11.83 10.34 -20.59
CA PRO A 97 11.00 11.33 -21.28
C PRO A 97 11.57 11.75 -22.65
N ARG A 98 12.77 11.30 -23.00
CA ARG A 98 13.36 11.51 -24.33
C ARG A 98 12.82 10.51 -25.36
N GLU A 99 12.40 9.32 -24.91
CA GLU A 99 11.93 8.21 -25.76
C GLU A 99 10.40 8.10 -25.77
N TYR A 100 9.73 8.51 -24.67
CA TYR A 100 8.30 8.35 -24.50
C TYR A 100 7.60 9.66 -24.17
N GLU A 101 6.41 9.82 -24.77
CA GLU A 101 5.40 10.78 -24.35
C GLU A 101 4.45 10.06 -23.40
N VAL A 102 4.53 10.37 -22.11
CA VAL A 102 3.80 9.63 -21.06
C VAL A 102 2.64 10.44 -20.55
N THR A 103 1.41 9.89 -20.66
CA THR A 103 0.20 10.46 -20.08
C THR A 103 -0.32 9.56 -18.96
N VAL A 104 -0.37 10.08 -17.74
CA VAL A 104 -0.97 9.39 -16.59
C VAL A 104 -2.41 9.89 -16.42
N VAL A 105 -3.37 8.96 -16.44
CA VAL A 105 -4.81 9.25 -16.31
C VAL A 105 -5.32 8.67 -15.00
N SER A 106 -5.87 9.50 -14.12
CA SER A 106 -6.46 9.04 -12.86
C SER A 106 -7.44 10.08 -12.30
N PRO A 107 -8.60 9.67 -11.77
CA PRO A 107 -9.48 10.59 -11.04
C PRO A 107 -8.84 11.11 -9.75
N ARG A 108 -7.87 10.38 -9.19
CA ARG A 108 -7.12 10.74 -8.00
C ARG A 108 -5.79 11.41 -8.38
N PRO A 109 -5.58 12.70 -8.03
CA PRO A 109 -4.40 13.46 -8.45
C PRO A 109 -3.15 13.21 -7.60
N PHE A 110 -3.19 12.23 -6.71
CA PHE A 110 -2.10 11.89 -5.81
C PHE A 110 -1.91 10.38 -5.70
N PHE A 111 -0.69 10.01 -5.39
CA PHE A 111 -0.35 8.72 -4.80
C PHE A 111 -0.59 8.78 -3.29
N PHE A 112 -1.10 7.72 -2.67
CA PHE A 112 -1.14 7.62 -1.23
C PHE A 112 -0.45 6.36 -0.73
N TYR A 113 0.22 6.51 0.40
CA TYR A 113 1.02 5.48 1.02
C TYR A 113 0.12 4.57 1.88
N THR A 114 -0.41 3.52 1.27
CA THR A 114 -1.41 2.61 1.86
C THR A 114 -1.02 1.99 3.20
N PRO A 115 0.26 1.64 3.50
CA PRO A 115 0.61 1.05 4.79
C PRO A 115 0.34 1.92 6.02
N LEU A 116 0.21 3.23 5.86
CA LEU A 116 -0.10 4.16 6.94
C LEU A 116 -1.56 4.63 6.94
N LEU A 117 -2.43 4.03 6.10
CA LEU A 117 -3.85 4.40 6.02
C LEU A 117 -4.57 4.17 7.36
N VAL A 118 -4.32 3.03 8.00
CA VAL A 118 -4.93 2.68 9.30
C VAL A 118 -4.54 3.68 10.37
N GLY A 119 -3.25 3.96 10.53
CA GLY A 119 -2.76 4.98 11.47
C GLY A 119 -3.28 6.39 11.16
N SER A 120 -3.51 6.71 9.88
CA SER A 120 -4.16 7.97 9.48
C SER A 120 -5.65 8.01 9.87
N THR A 121 -6.33 6.87 9.77
CA THR A 121 -7.75 6.74 10.17
C THR A 121 -7.92 6.94 11.67
N THR A 122 -7.04 6.41 12.49
CA THR A 122 -7.08 6.56 13.96
C THR A 122 -6.41 7.86 14.45
N GLY A 123 -5.74 8.60 13.57
CA GLY A 123 -5.16 9.92 13.87
C GLY A 123 -3.73 9.89 14.38
N VAL A 124 -3.02 8.79 14.23
CA VAL A 124 -1.57 8.70 14.53
C VAL A 124 -0.77 9.51 13.53
N VAL A 125 -1.21 9.52 12.26
CA VAL A 125 -0.58 10.25 11.15
C VAL A 125 -1.63 11.09 10.45
N SER A 126 -1.29 12.31 10.07
CA SER A 126 -2.20 13.17 9.30
C SER A 126 -2.39 12.62 7.87
N PRO A 127 -3.59 12.72 7.28
CA PRO A 127 -3.84 12.29 5.90
C PRO A 127 -2.89 12.94 4.88
N GLY A 128 -2.49 14.20 5.12
CA GLY A 128 -1.56 14.93 4.26
C GLY A 128 -0.14 14.39 4.27
N ALA A 129 0.26 13.69 5.35
CA ALA A 129 1.60 13.13 5.48
C ALA A 129 1.81 11.83 4.69
N ILE A 130 0.71 11.21 4.22
CA ILE A 130 0.76 9.94 3.47
C ILE A 130 0.30 10.06 2.01
N ILE A 131 0.07 11.29 1.53
CA ILE A 131 -0.29 11.57 0.14
C ILE A 131 0.83 12.35 -0.55
N GLU A 132 1.01 12.10 -1.83
CA GLU A 132 1.99 12.80 -2.67
C GLU A 132 1.40 13.14 -4.04
N PRO A 133 1.44 14.41 -4.48
CA PRO A 133 0.94 14.80 -5.79
C PRO A 133 1.64 14.03 -6.91
N ILE A 134 0.88 13.55 -7.89
CA ILE A 134 1.46 12.85 -9.04
C ILE A 134 2.41 13.77 -9.82
N ARG A 135 2.04 15.03 -10.00
CA ARG A 135 2.85 16.01 -10.74
C ARG A 135 4.22 16.26 -10.12
N ASP A 136 4.35 16.09 -8.78
CA ASP A 136 5.64 16.23 -8.10
C ASP A 136 6.51 14.98 -8.24
N ASN A 137 5.87 13.81 -8.39
CA ASN A 137 6.55 12.52 -8.46
C ASN A 137 6.96 12.11 -9.87
N VAL A 138 6.23 12.55 -10.89
CA VAL A 138 6.51 12.31 -12.31
C VAL A 138 6.30 13.59 -13.13
N PRO A 139 7.07 14.67 -12.86
CA PRO A 139 6.87 15.98 -13.48
C PRO A 139 7.10 15.99 -14.99
N GLU A 140 7.77 14.98 -15.51
CA GLU A 140 8.01 14.80 -16.95
C GLU A 140 6.82 14.18 -17.70
N CYS A 141 5.84 13.64 -16.97
CA CYS A 141 4.63 13.05 -17.53
C CYS A 141 3.49 14.07 -17.55
N ASP A 142 2.67 14.01 -18.58
CA ASP A 142 1.36 14.66 -18.54
C ASP A 142 0.46 13.93 -17.56
N PHE A 143 -0.22 14.68 -16.70
CA PHE A 143 -1.20 14.13 -15.79
C PHE A 143 -2.59 14.70 -16.06
N LEU A 144 -3.55 13.83 -16.34
CA LEU A 144 -4.95 14.17 -16.54
C LEU A 144 -5.81 13.66 -15.40
N ARG A 145 -6.41 14.59 -14.64
CA ARG A 145 -7.36 14.25 -13.57
C ARG A 145 -8.73 13.94 -14.18
N THR A 146 -8.88 12.71 -14.65
CA THR A 146 -10.12 12.20 -15.25
C THR A 146 -10.20 10.70 -15.09
N ALA A 147 -11.38 10.10 -15.20
CA ALA A 147 -11.54 8.65 -15.24
C ALA A 147 -11.62 8.16 -16.70
N CYS A 148 -10.93 7.05 -16.97
CA CYS A 148 -11.12 6.29 -18.19
C CYS A 148 -12.38 5.42 -18.05
N HIS A 149 -13.28 5.48 -19.01
CA HIS A 149 -14.51 4.68 -19.02
C HIS A 149 -14.52 3.63 -20.14
N ASP A 150 -13.78 3.83 -21.23
CA ASP A 150 -13.69 2.85 -22.32
C ASP A 150 -12.34 2.92 -23.05
N ILE A 151 -12.01 1.85 -23.79
CA ILE A 151 -10.82 1.71 -24.63
C ILE A 151 -11.22 1.10 -25.97
N ASP A 152 -10.82 1.73 -27.07
CA ASP A 152 -10.85 1.13 -28.41
C ASP A 152 -9.47 0.49 -28.68
N LEU A 153 -9.43 -0.85 -28.63
CA LEU A 153 -8.20 -1.62 -28.79
C LEU A 153 -7.74 -1.66 -30.27
N GLU A 154 -8.66 -1.51 -31.22
CA GLU A 154 -8.30 -1.51 -32.65
C GLU A 154 -7.70 -0.18 -33.08
N LYS A 155 -8.35 0.93 -32.66
CA LYS A 155 -7.90 2.30 -32.97
C LYS A 155 -6.87 2.84 -31.99
N ARG A 156 -6.54 2.09 -30.94
CA ARG A 156 -5.60 2.48 -29.87
C ARG A 156 -5.99 3.81 -29.20
N LYS A 157 -7.23 3.91 -28.76
CA LYS A 157 -7.77 5.12 -28.13
C LYS A 157 -8.32 4.82 -26.74
N VAL A 158 -8.02 5.71 -25.81
CA VAL A 158 -8.58 5.73 -24.46
C VAL A 158 -9.64 6.83 -24.39
N PHE A 159 -10.84 6.49 -23.96
CA PHE A 159 -11.94 7.44 -23.76
C PHE A 159 -12.12 7.75 -22.29
N CYS A 160 -12.07 9.04 -21.97
CA CYS A 160 -12.18 9.54 -20.61
C CYS A 160 -13.40 10.45 -20.45
N ASP A 161 -13.75 10.74 -19.20
CA ASP A 161 -14.81 11.68 -18.89
C ASP A 161 -14.57 13.05 -19.57
N ARG A 162 -15.64 13.82 -19.75
CA ARG A 162 -15.64 15.14 -20.37
C ARG A 162 -15.17 15.15 -21.83
N GLY A 163 -15.31 14.03 -22.54
CA GLY A 163 -14.99 13.91 -23.97
C GLY A 163 -13.49 13.87 -24.29
N VAL A 164 -12.64 13.68 -23.29
CA VAL A 164 -11.19 13.54 -23.53
C VAL A 164 -10.90 12.20 -24.18
N THR A 165 -10.20 12.24 -25.32
CA THR A 165 -9.74 11.05 -26.05
C THR A 165 -8.22 11.12 -26.20
N ILE A 166 -7.53 10.01 -25.92
CA ILE A 166 -6.05 9.93 -25.92
C ILE A 166 -5.63 8.77 -26.81
N ASP A 167 -4.76 9.03 -27.77
CA ASP A 167 -4.12 7.99 -28.58
C ASP A 167 -2.95 7.38 -27.82
N TYR A 168 -2.71 6.08 -28.02
CA TYR A 168 -1.57 5.39 -27.41
C TYR A 168 -0.88 4.42 -28.39
N ASP A 169 0.42 4.24 -28.21
CA ASP A 169 1.17 3.11 -28.78
C ASP A 169 1.22 1.98 -27.75
N HIS A 170 1.36 2.32 -26.46
CA HIS A 170 1.36 1.39 -25.35
C HIS A 170 0.42 1.86 -24.25
N LEU A 171 -0.37 0.93 -23.72
CA LEU A 171 -1.33 1.18 -22.64
C LEU A 171 -0.97 0.33 -21.42
N VAL A 172 -0.87 0.96 -20.25
CA VAL A 172 -0.65 0.25 -18.97
C VAL A 172 -1.86 0.45 -18.07
N VAL A 173 -2.61 -0.63 -17.85
CA VAL A 173 -3.76 -0.66 -16.94
C VAL A 173 -3.27 -0.93 -15.53
N ALA A 174 -3.33 0.08 -14.65
CA ALA A 174 -2.86 0.05 -13.28
C ALA A 174 -3.89 0.64 -12.30
N VAL A 175 -5.18 0.42 -12.61
CA VAL A 175 -6.33 1.01 -11.89
C VAL A 175 -6.56 0.40 -10.51
N GLY A 176 -5.86 -0.68 -10.16
CA GLY A 176 -6.00 -1.38 -8.90
C GLY A 176 -7.36 -2.07 -8.73
N ALA A 177 -7.75 -2.30 -7.47
CA ALA A 177 -9.00 -2.98 -7.10
C ALA A 177 -9.84 -2.10 -6.17
N GLN A 178 -11.09 -2.50 -5.95
CA GLN A 178 -12.04 -1.91 -5.01
C GLN A 178 -12.36 -2.90 -3.87
N PRO A 179 -13.01 -2.47 -2.77
CA PRO A 179 -13.55 -3.39 -1.78
C PRO A 179 -14.50 -4.39 -2.42
N ASN A 180 -14.50 -5.62 -1.95
CA ASN A 180 -15.42 -6.66 -2.40
C ASN A 180 -16.45 -6.94 -1.30
N THR A 181 -17.73 -6.74 -1.60
CA THR A 181 -18.84 -7.01 -0.69
C THR A 181 -19.35 -8.44 -0.78
N PHE A 182 -18.80 -9.22 -1.72
CA PHE A 182 -19.26 -10.59 -2.04
C PHE A 182 -20.77 -10.70 -2.34
N GLY A 183 -21.41 -9.57 -2.68
CA GLY A 183 -22.85 -9.50 -2.90
C GLY A 183 -23.70 -9.68 -1.62
N ILE A 184 -23.09 -9.53 -0.44
CA ILE A 184 -23.79 -9.66 0.84
C ILE A 184 -24.74 -8.47 1.01
N PRO A 185 -26.03 -8.73 1.27
CA PRO A 185 -27.02 -7.67 1.41
C PRO A 185 -26.63 -6.65 2.48
N GLY A 186 -26.79 -5.38 2.17
CA GLY A 186 -26.60 -4.25 3.08
C GLY A 186 -25.16 -3.80 3.30
N VAL A 187 -24.13 -4.56 2.88
CA VAL A 187 -22.72 -4.16 3.05
C VAL A 187 -22.41 -2.85 2.31
N ASP A 188 -22.90 -2.70 1.08
CA ASP A 188 -22.69 -1.48 0.30
C ASP A 188 -23.39 -0.25 0.91
N LYS A 189 -24.50 -0.46 1.61
CA LYS A 189 -25.32 0.63 2.18
C LYS A 189 -24.87 1.06 3.58
N TYR A 190 -24.57 0.10 4.43
CA TYR A 190 -24.34 0.33 5.86
C TYR A 190 -22.88 0.13 6.27
N GLY A 191 -22.11 -0.69 5.55
CA GLY A 191 -20.69 -0.92 5.80
C GLY A 191 -19.83 0.30 5.46
N LYS A 192 -18.78 0.56 6.24
CA LYS A 192 -17.75 1.56 5.96
C LYS A 192 -16.50 0.84 5.48
N PHE A 193 -16.01 1.22 4.32
CA PHE A 193 -14.80 0.62 3.76
C PHE A 193 -13.53 1.29 4.31
N LEU A 194 -12.37 0.62 4.14
CA LEU A 194 -11.06 1.16 4.51
C LEU A 194 -9.99 0.75 3.48
N LYS A 195 -10.05 1.33 2.29
CA LYS A 195 -9.10 1.09 1.19
C LYS A 195 -8.55 2.37 0.57
N GLU A 196 -9.29 3.47 0.59
CA GLU A 196 -8.90 4.76 0.06
C GLU A 196 -8.78 5.79 1.20
N ILE A 197 -8.09 6.90 0.97
CA ILE A 197 -7.89 7.93 2.00
C ILE A 197 -9.21 8.56 2.46
N GLU A 198 -10.16 8.69 1.55
CA GLU A 198 -11.50 9.20 1.82
C GLU A 198 -12.27 8.27 2.76
N HIS A 199 -12.11 6.94 2.58
CA HIS A 199 -12.68 5.94 3.48
C HIS A 199 -12.15 6.12 4.91
N GLY A 200 -10.83 6.30 5.07
CA GLY A 200 -10.23 6.54 6.38
C GLY A 200 -10.78 7.80 7.06
N ARG A 201 -10.96 8.89 6.30
CA ARG A 201 -11.58 10.12 6.79
C ARG A 201 -13.03 9.91 7.22
N GLU A 202 -13.80 9.17 6.42
CA GLU A 202 -15.19 8.85 6.72
C GLU A 202 -15.32 7.99 7.98
N VAL A 203 -14.54 6.90 8.09
CA VAL A 203 -14.52 6.04 9.28
C VAL A 203 -14.19 6.84 10.53
N ARG A 204 -13.13 7.68 10.48
CA ARG A 204 -12.75 8.51 11.61
C ARG A 204 -13.85 9.49 12.02
N ARG A 205 -14.46 10.19 11.09
CA ARG A 205 -15.56 11.12 11.36
C ARG A 205 -16.74 10.41 12.02
N ASN A 206 -17.12 9.25 11.49
CA ASN A 206 -18.22 8.46 12.05
C ASN A 206 -17.91 7.97 13.46
N LEU A 207 -16.70 7.44 13.71
CA LEU A 207 -16.27 7.02 15.05
C LEU A 207 -16.40 8.16 16.07
N LEU A 208 -15.88 9.34 15.75
CA LEU A 208 -15.92 10.48 16.66
C LEU A 208 -17.36 10.97 16.91
N ASN A 209 -18.20 11.00 15.88
CA ASN A 209 -19.61 11.40 16.04
C ASN A 209 -20.39 10.39 16.92
N LEU A 210 -20.17 9.09 16.75
CA LEU A 210 -20.79 8.05 17.57
C LEU A 210 -20.41 8.16 19.05
N ILE A 211 -19.15 8.51 19.33
CA ILE A 211 -18.67 8.71 20.71
C ILE A 211 -19.36 9.92 21.36
N GLU A 212 -19.49 11.04 20.65
CA GLU A 212 -20.22 12.22 21.15
C GLU A 212 -21.70 11.89 21.36
N GLU A 213 -22.33 11.19 20.42
CA GLU A 213 -23.73 10.76 20.55
C GLU A 213 -23.94 9.80 21.73
N ALA A 214 -22.97 8.90 21.97
CA ALA A 214 -23.01 7.99 23.11
C ALA A 214 -22.95 8.73 24.46
N ASP A 215 -22.13 9.80 24.59
CA ASP A 215 -22.09 10.58 25.82
C ASP A 215 -23.40 11.37 26.05
N VAL A 216 -24.03 11.87 24.98
CA VAL A 216 -25.38 12.46 25.05
C VAL A 216 -26.43 11.42 25.46
N ALA A 217 -26.42 10.23 24.85
CA ALA A 217 -27.34 9.13 25.19
C ALA A 217 -27.18 8.69 26.65
N ARG A 218 -25.94 8.63 27.16
CA ARG A 218 -25.66 8.37 28.58
C ARG A 218 -26.28 9.45 29.48
N ALA A 219 -26.13 10.71 29.13
CA ALA A 219 -26.73 11.80 29.90
C ALA A 219 -28.25 11.74 29.93
N ALA A 220 -28.87 11.17 28.88
CA ALA A 220 -30.31 10.90 28.79
C ALA A 220 -30.74 9.57 29.44
N GLY A 221 -29.84 8.81 30.05
CA GLY A 221 -30.12 7.51 30.67
C GLY A 221 -30.35 6.35 29.69
N GLN A 222 -30.03 6.50 28.41
CA GLN A 222 -30.26 5.53 27.33
C GLN A 222 -29.07 4.56 27.21
N MET A 223 -28.82 3.73 28.21
CA MET A 223 -27.63 2.89 28.30
C MET A 223 -27.52 1.82 27.22
N ASP A 224 -28.65 1.27 26.76
CA ASP A 224 -28.64 0.28 25.65
C ASP A 224 -28.19 0.93 24.34
N LYS A 225 -28.62 2.18 24.09
CA LYS A 225 -28.13 2.97 22.97
C LYS A 225 -26.62 3.25 23.09
N VAL A 226 -26.11 3.55 24.29
CA VAL A 226 -24.67 3.76 24.53
C VAL A 226 -23.88 2.50 24.14
N LYS A 227 -24.29 1.32 24.63
CA LYS A 227 -23.63 0.06 24.33
C LYS A 227 -23.61 -0.23 22.84
N ARG A 228 -24.71 0.00 22.14
CA ARG A 228 -24.80 -0.20 20.69
C ARG A 228 -23.88 0.76 19.95
N LEU A 229 -23.94 2.08 20.26
CA LEU A 229 -23.13 3.11 19.57
C LEU A 229 -21.62 2.87 19.74
N LEU A 230 -21.20 2.35 20.89
CA LEU A 230 -19.80 2.08 21.21
C LEU A 230 -19.33 0.66 20.88
N ASN A 231 -20.17 -0.16 20.24
CA ASN A 231 -19.75 -1.43 19.69
C ASN A 231 -19.25 -1.23 18.24
N PHE A 232 -17.94 -1.35 18.03
CA PHE A 232 -17.26 -1.17 16.74
C PHE A 232 -16.94 -2.54 16.15
N VAL A 233 -17.53 -2.85 15.00
CA VAL A 233 -17.37 -4.14 14.33
C VAL A 233 -16.44 -3.99 13.14
N VAL A 234 -15.39 -4.82 13.07
CA VAL A 234 -14.45 -4.91 11.97
C VAL A 234 -14.62 -6.26 11.28
N VAL A 235 -14.86 -6.28 9.98
CA VAL A 235 -15.06 -7.51 9.20
C VAL A 235 -13.88 -7.75 8.29
N GLY A 236 -13.13 -8.82 8.54
CA GLY A 236 -11.96 -9.26 7.80
C GLY A 236 -10.69 -9.32 8.67
N GLY A 237 -10.17 -10.52 8.91
CA GLY A 237 -8.98 -10.80 9.74
C GLY A 237 -7.65 -10.77 8.97
N GLY A 238 -7.61 -10.10 7.83
CA GLY A 238 -6.37 -9.80 7.10
C GLY A 238 -5.57 -8.66 7.74
N PRO A 239 -4.42 -8.27 7.15
CA PRO A 239 -3.55 -7.23 7.73
C PRO A 239 -4.26 -5.92 8.07
N THR A 240 -5.11 -5.41 7.17
CA THR A 240 -5.83 -4.15 7.40
C THR A 240 -6.78 -4.23 8.60
N GLY A 241 -7.51 -5.34 8.76
CA GLY A 241 -8.45 -5.50 9.89
C GLY A 241 -7.73 -5.67 11.22
N VAL A 242 -6.67 -6.47 11.24
CA VAL A 242 -5.81 -6.66 12.42
C VAL A 242 -5.16 -5.34 12.83
N GLU A 243 -4.53 -4.61 11.90
CA GLU A 243 -3.94 -3.30 12.17
C GLU A 243 -4.97 -2.29 12.66
N PHE A 244 -6.18 -2.30 12.07
CA PHE A 244 -7.23 -1.37 12.48
C PHE A 244 -7.75 -1.69 13.89
N CYS A 245 -7.92 -2.95 14.26
CA CYS A 245 -8.28 -3.35 15.62
C CYS A 245 -7.19 -2.94 16.63
N GLY A 246 -5.92 -3.19 16.34
CA GLY A 246 -4.80 -2.78 17.19
C GLY A 246 -4.73 -1.26 17.40
N GLU A 247 -4.81 -0.50 16.31
CA GLU A 247 -4.81 0.97 16.35
C GLU A 247 -6.06 1.55 17.04
N LEU A 248 -7.23 0.92 16.86
CA LEU A 248 -8.48 1.33 17.50
C LEU A 248 -8.44 1.04 19.01
N SER A 249 -7.91 -0.12 19.42
CA SER A 249 -7.70 -0.47 20.83
C SER A 249 -6.75 0.53 21.51
N ASP A 250 -5.67 0.90 20.85
CA ASP A 250 -4.76 1.93 21.35
C ASP A 250 -5.46 3.31 21.47
N PHE A 251 -6.27 3.68 20.49
CA PHE A 251 -7.01 4.94 20.53
C PHE A 251 -8.01 4.98 21.68
N ILE A 252 -8.74 3.88 21.89
CA ILE A 252 -9.65 3.75 23.03
C ILE A 252 -8.88 3.87 24.35
N LYS A 253 -7.85 3.02 24.55
CA LYS A 253 -7.12 2.90 25.81
C LYS A 253 -6.35 4.16 26.17
N ASN A 254 -5.64 4.75 25.22
CA ASN A 254 -4.70 5.83 25.51
C ASN A 254 -5.33 7.23 25.44
N ASP A 255 -6.41 7.38 24.63
CA ASP A 255 -6.98 8.69 24.32
C ASP A 255 -8.43 8.83 24.77
N LEU A 256 -9.33 7.91 24.35
CA LEU A 256 -10.76 8.05 24.56
C LEU A 256 -11.18 7.81 25.99
N THR A 257 -10.63 6.78 26.67
CA THR A 257 -10.92 6.47 28.07
C THR A 257 -10.66 7.66 28.98
N ARG A 258 -9.60 8.41 28.71
CA ARG A 258 -9.26 9.62 29.47
C ARG A 258 -10.20 10.78 29.20
N ARG A 259 -10.67 10.92 27.93
CA ARG A 259 -11.54 12.04 27.53
C ARG A 259 -13.01 11.81 27.83
N TYR A 260 -13.44 10.57 27.79
CA TYR A 260 -14.82 10.14 28.02
C TYR A 260 -14.92 9.11 29.16
N PRO A 261 -14.48 9.46 30.41
CA PRO A 261 -14.37 8.49 31.51
C PRO A 261 -15.71 7.88 31.91
N LYS A 262 -16.83 8.57 31.64
CA LYS A 262 -18.17 8.11 32.00
C LYS A 262 -18.78 7.06 31.07
N ILE A 263 -18.20 6.86 29.89
CA ILE A 263 -18.60 5.85 28.90
C ILE A 263 -17.46 4.88 28.56
N ALA A 264 -16.33 5.01 29.25
CA ALA A 264 -15.10 4.30 28.96
C ALA A 264 -15.27 2.76 28.99
N GLU A 265 -16.05 2.23 29.93
CA GLU A 265 -16.33 0.81 30.10
C GLU A 265 -17.19 0.19 29.01
N HIS A 266 -17.84 1.03 28.17
CA HIS A 266 -18.77 0.56 27.14
C HIS A 266 -18.12 0.48 25.75
N PHE A 267 -16.86 0.94 25.57
CA PHE A 267 -16.16 0.72 24.31
C PHE A 267 -15.90 -0.76 24.08
N HIS A 268 -16.37 -1.24 22.96
CA HIS A 268 -16.20 -2.62 22.55
C HIS A 268 -15.73 -2.71 21.10
N VAL A 269 -14.77 -3.59 20.82
CA VAL A 269 -14.24 -3.84 19.47
C VAL A 269 -14.42 -5.32 19.16
N THR A 270 -15.12 -5.63 18.07
CA THR A 270 -15.29 -7.02 17.60
C THR A 270 -14.63 -7.18 16.25
N LEU A 271 -13.75 -8.17 16.10
CA LEU A 271 -13.17 -8.59 14.83
C LEU A 271 -13.84 -9.87 14.34
N VAL A 272 -14.52 -9.80 13.21
CA VAL A 272 -15.22 -10.92 12.59
C VAL A 272 -14.40 -11.45 11.40
N GLU A 273 -14.09 -12.74 11.40
CA GLU A 273 -13.37 -13.42 10.34
C GLU A 273 -14.06 -14.74 9.95
N ALA A 274 -14.27 -14.92 8.65
CA ALA A 274 -14.92 -16.11 8.10
C ALA A 274 -14.03 -17.37 8.14
N LEU A 275 -12.70 -17.16 8.15
CA LEU A 275 -11.70 -18.22 8.19
C LEU A 275 -11.38 -18.65 9.63
N PRO A 276 -10.73 -19.82 9.82
CA PRO A 276 -10.39 -20.35 11.15
C PRO A 276 -9.20 -19.67 11.83
N GLY A 277 -8.62 -18.62 11.24
CA GLY A 277 -7.47 -17.91 11.81
C GLY A 277 -7.26 -16.55 11.19
N LEU A 278 -6.58 -15.67 11.92
CA LEU A 278 -6.17 -14.35 11.47
C LEU A 278 -4.91 -14.44 10.59
N LEU A 279 -4.71 -13.44 9.74
CA LEU A 279 -3.48 -13.26 8.95
C LEU A 279 -3.06 -14.54 8.19
N THR A 280 -4.00 -15.19 7.50
CA THR A 280 -3.76 -16.48 6.82
C THR A 280 -2.64 -16.46 5.77
N MET A 281 -2.15 -15.27 5.39
CA MET A 281 -0.97 -15.09 4.54
C MET A 281 0.36 -15.15 5.31
N PHE A 282 0.32 -15.12 6.65
CA PHE A 282 1.47 -15.32 7.53
C PHE A 282 1.55 -16.78 7.98
N HIS A 283 2.66 -17.15 8.59
CA HIS A 283 2.76 -18.46 9.22
C HIS A 283 1.74 -18.62 10.35
N LYS A 284 1.19 -19.81 10.55
CA LYS A 284 0.15 -20.09 11.53
C LYS A 284 0.48 -19.62 12.95
N THR A 285 1.73 -19.77 13.39
CA THR A 285 2.17 -19.31 14.73
C THR A 285 2.05 -17.81 14.91
N VAL A 286 2.25 -17.02 13.83
CA VAL A 286 2.07 -15.57 13.87
C VAL A 286 0.58 -15.23 13.98
N GLY A 287 -0.27 -15.90 13.21
CA GLY A 287 -1.71 -15.72 13.30
C GLY A 287 -2.27 -16.00 14.70
N THR A 288 -1.81 -17.08 15.34
CA THR A 288 -2.19 -17.41 16.73
C THR A 288 -1.70 -16.35 17.71
N TYR A 289 -0.41 -15.96 17.64
CA TYR A 289 0.13 -14.90 18.49
C TYR A 289 -0.65 -13.58 18.37
N VAL A 290 -1.01 -13.18 17.15
CA VAL A 290 -1.78 -11.95 16.91
C VAL A 290 -3.19 -12.06 17.45
N GLN A 291 -3.83 -13.22 17.33
CA GLN A 291 -5.15 -13.46 17.92
C GLN A 291 -5.12 -13.31 19.44
N ASP A 292 -4.20 -14.00 20.11
CA ASP A 292 -4.05 -13.94 21.57
C ASP A 292 -3.78 -12.51 22.02
N HIS A 293 -2.87 -11.81 21.34
CA HIS A 293 -2.50 -10.43 21.66
C HIS A 293 -3.69 -9.45 21.50
N LEU A 294 -4.52 -9.58 20.45
CA LEU A 294 -5.73 -8.75 20.29
C LEU A 294 -6.78 -9.06 21.37
N GLN A 295 -6.95 -10.34 21.73
CA GLN A 295 -7.87 -10.74 22.80
C GLN A 295 -7.41 -10.20 24.17
N ASP A 296 -6.12 -10.20 24.46
CA ASP A 296 -5.54 -9.59 25.67
C ASP A 296 -5.74 -8.05 25.70
N GLN A 297 -5.89 -7.43 24.56
CA GLN A 297 -6.27 -6.01 24.45
C GLN A 297 -7.78 -5.75 24.62
N GLY A 298 -8.59 -6.78 24.75
CA GLY A 298 -10.04 -6.70 24.90
C GLY A 298 -10.80 -6.70 23.58
N VAL A 299 -10.18 -7.09 22.47
CA VAL A 299 -10.87 -7.28 21.19
C VAL A 299 -11.58 -8.63 21.19
N ASP A 300 -12.88 -8.64 20.94
CA ASP A 300 -13.68 -9.86 20.72
C ASP A 300 -13.38 -10.44 19.33
N VAL A 301 -12.56 -11.48 19.25
CA VAL A 301 -12.16 -12.11 17.99
C VAL A 301 -13.08 -13.29 17.68
N ARG A 302 -13.91 -13.13 16.66
CA ARG A 302 -14.87 -14.16 16.19
C ARG A 302 -14.39 -14.80 14.89
N LEU A 303 -13.78 -15.96 15.00
CA LEU A 303 -13.34 -16.78 13.88
C LEU A 303 -14.47 -17.71 13.40
N ASN A 304 -14.36 -18.19 12.16
CA ASN A 304 -15.38 -19.03 11.52
C ASN A 304 -16.78 -18.38 11.54
N ALA A 305 -16.82 -17.06 11.52
CA ALA A 305 -18.03 -16.25 11.59
C ALA A 305 -18.21 -15.50 10.25
N MET A 306 -19.16 -15.95 9.45
CA MET A 306 -19.41 -15.37 8.12
C MET A 306 -20.56 -14.37 8.19
N VAL A 307 -20.34 -13.14 7.77
CA VAL A 307 -21.42 -12.16 7.62
C VAL A 307 -22.40 -12.62 6.54
N LYS A 308 -23.67 -12.60 6.85
CA LYS A 308 -24.79 -12.97 5.95
C LYS A 308 -25.56 -11.76 5.46
N GLU A 309 -25.74 -10.78 6.32
CA GLU A 309 -26.49 -9.58 6.05
C GLU A 309 -26.01 -8.46 6.99
N VAL A 310 -26.04 -7.24 6.53
CA VAL A 310 -25.78 -6.03 7.32
C VAL A 310 -27.00 -5.14 7.23
N GLN A 311 -27.60 -4.82 8.36
CA GLN A 311 -28.69 -3.87 8.51
C GLN A 311 -28.14 -2.57 9.13
N GLU A 312 -28.96 -1.55 9.31
CA GLU A 312 -28.53 -0.22 9.75
C GLU A 312 -27.80 -0.21 11.11
N GLU A 313 -28.27 -1.03 12.03
CA GLU A 313 -27.77 -1.10 13.40
C GLU A 313 -27.38 -2.51 13.84
N GLN A 314 -27.53 -3.50 12.95
CA GLN A 314 -27.33 -4.90 13.29
C GLN A 314 -26.65 -5.68 12.16
N VAL A 315 -25.74 -6.59 12.52
CA VAL A 315 -25.10 -7.53 11.61
C VAL A 315 -25.49 -8.97 11.95
N HIS A 316 -25.81 -9.75 10.93
CA HIS A 316 -26.15 -11.17 11.05
C HIS A 316 -24.97 -12.03 10.62
N LEU A 317 -24.56 -12.93 11.52
CA LEU A 317 -23.42 -13.82 11.35
C LEU A 317 -23.91 -15.27 11.27
N ARG A 318 -23.33 -16.04 10.35
CA ARG A 318 -23.44 -17.50 10.36
C ARG A 318 -22.16 -18.09 10.94
N MET A 319 -22.30 -18.86 12.01
CA MET A 319 -21.21 -19.54 12.68
C MET A 319 -20.88 -20.87 11.99
N LYS A 320 -19.73 -21.49 12.35
CA LYS A 320 -19.28 -22.77 11.79
C LYS A 320 -20.27 -23.92 11.99
N ASP A 321 -20.98 -23.93 13.12
CA ASP A 321 -21.99 -24.92 13.45
C ASP A 321 -23.33 -24.72 12.70
N GLY A 322 -23.41 -23.71 11.85
CA GLY A 322 -24.60 -23.34 11.08
C GLY A 322 -25.56 -22.42 11.82
N SER A 323 -25.36 -22.14 13.13
CA SER A 323 -26.16 -21.20 13.89
C SER A 323 -26.05 -19.79 13.35
N THR A 324 -27.11 -18.99 13.54
CA THR A 324 -27.12 -17.57 13.19
C THR A 324 -27.08 -16.75 14.47
N GLN A 325 -26.18 -15.78 14.54
CA GLN A 325 -26.07 -14.82 15.62
C GLN A 325 -26.27 -13.41 15.07
N SER A 326 -26.95 -12.57 15.83
CA SER A 326 -27.12 -11.14 15.53
C SER A 326 -26.32 -10.33 16.54
N MET A 327 -25.74 -9.23 16.08
CA MET A 327 -24.95 -8.32 16.89
C MET A 327 -25.26 -6.88 16.50
N ASP A 328 -25.63 -6.08 17.50
CA ASP A 328 -25.82 -4.65 17.32
C ASP A 328 -24.49 -3.95 17.20
N TYR A 329 -24.43 -2.86 16.40
CA TYR A 329 -23.21 -2.09 16.23
C TYR A 329 -23.49 -0.59 16.05
N GLY A 330 -22.51 0.25 16.41
CA GLY A 330 -22.49 1.66 16.07
C GLY A 330 -21.84 1.90 14.70
N ILE A 331 -20.72 1.22 14.42
CA ILE A 331 -20.07 1.25 13.11
C ILE A 331 -19.59 -0.15 12.71
N LEU A 332 -19.78 -0.49 11.44
CA LEU A 332 -19.22 -1.70 10.83
C LEU A 332 -18.19 -1.29 9.76
N VAL A 333 -16.91 -1.66 9.98
CA VAL A 333 -15.82 -1.39 9.05
C VAL A 333 -15.49 -2.64 8.25
N TRP A 334 -15.75 -2.58 6.95
CA TRP A 334 -15.58 -3.71 6.03
C TRP A 334 -14.22 -3.66 5.34
N VAL A 335 -13.35 -4.60 5.68
CA VAL A 335 -12.00 -4.75 5.11
C VAL A 335 -11.75 -6.15 4.51
N ALA A 336 -12.84 -6.91 4.32
CA ALA A 336 -12.80 -8.25 3.77
C ALA A 336 -12.73 -8.22 2.24
N GLY A 337 -11.59 -8.67 1.71
CA GLY A 337 -11.43 -8.91 0.29
C GLY A 337 -11.31 -7.68 -0.60
N VAL A 338 -10.76 -7.92 -1.79
CA VAL A 338 -10.67 -6.94 -2.89
C VAL A 338 -11.34 -7.51 -4.13
N GLY A 339 -11.97 -6.66 -4.91
CA GLY A 339 -12.71 -7.02 -6.11
C GLY A 339 -12.32 -6.17 -7.31
N MET A 340 -12.68 -6.68 -8.49
CA MET A 340 -12.47 -6.02 -9.76
C MET A 340 -13.26 -4.71 -9.83
N ARG A 341 -12.63 -3.64 -10.33
CA ARG A 341 -13.34 -2.39 -10.63
C ARG A 341 -14.28 -2.58 -11.83
N PRO A 342 -15.40 -1.84 -11.92
CA PRO A 342 -16.33 -1.92 -13.07
C PRO A 342 -15.63 -1.73 -14.42
N PHE A 343 -14.71 -0.76 -14.53
CA PHE A 343 -13.88 -0.57 -15.71
C PHE A 343 -13.07 -1.82 -16.10
N THR A 344 -12.41 -2.46 -15.12
CA THR A 344 -11.63 -3.67 -15.37
C THR A 344 -12.53 -4.81 -15.87
N LYS A 345 -13.72 -4.95 -15.29
CA LYS A 345 -14.72 -5.93 -15.73
C LYS A 345 -15.16 -5.66 -17.16
N ALA A 346 -15.53 -4.42 -17.48
CA ALA A 346 -15.94 -4.03 -18.82
C ALA A 346 -14.84 -4.32 -19.86
N LEU A 347 -13.57 -4.08 -19.52
CA LEU A 347 -12.44 -4.39 -20.39
C LEU A 347 -12.24 -5.90 -20.57
N CYS A 348 -12.37 -6.71 -19.52
CA CYS A 348 -12.35 -8.17 -19.62
C CYS A 348 -13.47 -8.69 -20.53
N ASP A 349 -14.69 -8.19 -20.33
CA ASP A 349 -15.86 -8.57 -21.14
C ASP A 349 -15.68 -8.15 -22.62
N LYS A 350 -15.07 -6.99 -22.89
CA LYS A 350 -14.77 -6.48 -24.24
C LYS A 350 -13.72 -7.32 -24.97
N ILE A 351 -12.63 -7.71 -24.29
CA ILE A 351 -11.60 -8.60 -24.86
C ILE A 351 -12.19 -9.99 -25.10
N GLY A 352 -12.98 -10.47 -24.17
CA GLY A 352 -13.74 -11.70 -24.30
C GLY A 352 -13.04 -12.95 -23.78
N LYS A 353 -13.86 -13.95 -23.47
CA LYS A 353 -13.38 -15.23 -22.92
C LYS A 353 -12.61 -16.06 -23.95
N GLU A 354 -13.00 -15.99 -25.21
CA GLU A 354 -12.33 -16.70 -26.30
C GLU A 354 -10.91 -16.19 -26.53
N ALA A 355 -10.67 -14.89 -26.26
CA ALA A 355 -9.36 -14.28 -26.26
C ALA A 355 -8.55 -14.51 -24.97
N GLY A 356 -9.07 -15.30 -24.04
CA GLY A 356 -8.36 -15.74 -22.83
C GLY A 356 -8.72 -15.01 -21.55
N GLN A 357 -9.69 -14.07 -21.52
CA GLN A 357 -10.12 -13.37 -20.31
C GLN A 357 -11.18 -14.17 -19.55
N THR A 358 -10.77 -15.17 -18.78
CA THR A 358 -11.67 -16.12 -18.10
C THR A 358 -11.73 -15.93 -16.58
N ASP A 359 -10.83 -15.14 -15.99
CA ASP A 359 -10.77 -14.93 -14.54
C ASP A 359 -11.73 -13.81 -14.09
N ARG A 360 -12.35 -13.98 -12.91
CA ARG A 360 -13.28 -13.02 -12.31
C ARG A 360 -12.60 -12.02 -11.37
N ARG A 361 -11.28 -12.13 -11.17
CA ARG A 361 -10.52 -11.29 -10.23
C ARG A 361 -9.86 -10.10 -10.90
N GLY A 362 -9.61 -10.14 -12.22
CA GLY A 362 -8.94 -9.09 -12.96
C GLY A 362 -8.55 -9.51 -14.37
N LEU A 363 -7.79 -8.67 -15.05
CA LEU A 363 -7.23 -8.94 -16.37
C LEU A 363 -6.17 -10.05 -16.31
N LEU A 364 -6.40 -11.14 -17.05
CA LEU A 364 -5.40 -12.18 -17.23
C LEU A 364 -4.25 -11.65 -18.07
N VAL A 365 -3.03 -11.83 -17.54
CA VAL A 365 -1.79 -11.43 -18.22
C VAL A 365 -0.90 -12.65 -18.46
N ASP A 366 0.05 -12.51 -19.37
CA ASP A 366 1.15 -13.45 -19.54
C ASP A 366 2.25 -13.24 -18.48
N GLU A 367 3.34 -14.00 -18.57
CA GLU A 367 4.47 -13.90 -17.64
C GLU A 367 5.23 -12.58 -17.74
N CYS A 368 5.06 -11.84 -18.84
CA CYS A 368 5.61 -10.51 -19.07
C CYS A 368 4.62 -9.36 -18.79
N LEU A 369 3.48 -9.68 -18.15
CA LEU A 369 2.41 -8.74 -17.76
C LEU A 369 1.64 -8.13 -18.94
N ARG A 370 1.71 -8.72 -20.14
CA ARG A 370 0.92 -8.33 -21.30
C ARG A 370 -0.50 -8.90 -21.14
N VAL A 371 -1.51 -8.12 -21.47
CA VAL A 371 -2.90 -8.55 -21.36
C VAL A 371 -3.21 -9.60 -22.45
N LYS A 372 -3.67 -10.79 -22.04
CA LYS A 372 -4.06 -11.85 -22.97
C LYS A 372 -5.21 -11.40 -23.85
N GLY A 373 -5.14 -11.75 -25.14
CA GLY A 373 -6.14 -11.36 -26.14
C GLY A 373 -5.94 -9.96 -26.73
N THR A 374 -4.84 -9.29 -26.42
CA THR A 374 -4.42 -8.06 -27.09
C THR A 374 -3.15 -8.30 -27.91
N ARG A 375 -2.79 -7.35 -28.78
CA ARG A 375 -1.54 -7.47 -29.55
C ARG A 375 -0.34 -7.42 -28.59
N PRO A 376 0.67 -8.27 -28.79
CA PRO A 376 1.87 -8.27 -27.94
C PRO A 376 2.52 -6.88 -27.88
N GLY A 377 2.80 -6.41 -26.66
CA GLY A 377 3.43 -5.10 -26.45
C GLY A 377 2.49 -3.89 -26.48
N GLU A 378 1.21 -4.07 -26.82
CA GLU A 378 0.25 -2.97 -26.91
C GLU A 378 -0.40 -2.63 -25.57
N VAL A 379 -0.90 -3.66 -24.85
CA VAL A 379 -1.60 -3.48 -23.56
C VAL A 379 -0.99 -4.33 -22.47
N PHE A 380 -0.71 -3.69 -21.33
CA PHE A 380 -0.20 -4.32 -20.12
C PHE A 380 -1.16 -4.10 -18.95
N ALA A 381 -1.16 -5.01 -17.99
CA ALA A 381 -1.86 -4.78 -16.73
C ALA A 381 -0.96 -5.13 -15.53
N ILE A 382 -0.98 -4.27 -14.49
CA ILE A 382 -0.14 -4.39 -13.30
C ILE A 382 -0.91 -4.05 -12.02
N GLY A 383 -0.45 -4.60 -10.91
CA GLY A 383 -1.07 -4.42 -9.59
C GLY A 383 -2.37 -5.20 -9.43
N ASP A 384 -3.23 -4.75 -8.52
CA ASP A 384 -4.42 -5.50 -8.08
C ASP A 384 -5.46 -5.74 -9.19
N CYS A 385 -5.39 -5.04 -10.33
CA CYS A 385 -6.28 -5.28 -11.48
C CYS A 385 -5.78 -6.39 -12.40
N ALA A 386 -4.55 -6.89 -12.23
CA ALA A 386 -3.93 -7.92 -13.04
C ALA A 386 -3.90 -9.27 -12.33
N VAL A 387 -4.26 -10.33 -13.04
CA VAL A 387 -4.15 -11.72 -12.57
C VAL A 387 -2.86 -12.32 -13.11
N SER A 388 -1.78 -12.15 -12.36
CA SER A 388 -0.42 -12.62 -12.67
C SER A 388 0.00 -13.84 -11.83
N GLY A 389 -0.94 -14.48 -11.11
CA GLY A 389 -0.62 -15.56 -10.17
C GLY A 389 0.08 -15.09 -8.88
N LYS A 390 0.19 -13.78 -8.65
CA LYS A 390 0.77 -13.19 -7.44
C LYS A 390 -0.31 -12.50 -6.60
N PRO A 391 -0.11 -12.37 -5.27
CA PRO A 391 -1.11 -11.75 -4.40
C PRO A 391 -1.26 -10.25 -4.70
N PRO A 392 -2.48 -9.67 -4.54
CA PRO A 392 -2.73 -8.26 -4.78
C PRO A 392 -2.17 -7.40 -3.64
N THR A 393 -0.90 -7.07 -3.70
CA THR A 393 -0.18 -6.29 -2.69
C THR A 393 0.60 -5.13 -3.30
N ALA A 394 0.86 -4.10 -2.49
CA ALA A 394 1.69 -2.95 -2.87
C ALA A 394 3.10 -3.38 -3.34
N GLN A 395 3.68 -4.41 -2.72
CA GLN A 395 4.98 -4.96 -3.11
C GLN A 395 4.95 -5.55 -4.53
N VAL A 396 3.95 -6.37 -4.84
CA VAL A 396 3.79 -6.96 -6.18
C VAL A 396 3.57 -5.86 -7.20
N ALA A 397 2.64 -4.94 -6.94
CA ALA A 397 2.34 -3.84 -7.85
C ALA A 397 3.57 -2.98 -8.17
N ALA A 398 4.36 -2.59 -7.14
CA ALA A 398 5.57 -1.80 -7.32
C ALA A 398 6.65 -2.58 -8.10
N GLN A 399 6.84 -3.86 -7.82
CA GLN A 399 7.82 -4.69 -8.54
C GLN A 399 7.41 -4.92 -9.99
N GLN A 400 6.11 -5.11 -10.27
CA GLN A 400 5.59 -5.19 -11.64
C GLN A 400 5.82 -3.88 -12.41
N GLY A 401 5.55 -2.72 -11.79
CA GLY A 401 5.84 -1.42 -12.39
C GLY A 401 7.33 -1.22 -12.69
N LYS A 402 8.21 -1.60 -11.75
CA LYS A 402 9.66 -1.56 -11.96
C LYS A 402 10.13 -2.52 -13.06
N TYR A 403 9.53 -3.70 -13.15
CA TYR A 403 9.83 -4.69 -14.19
C TYR A 403 9.45 -4.14 -15.58
N LEU A 404 8.23 -3.66 -15.77
CA LEU A 404 7.83 -3.04 -17.03
C LEU A 404 8.70 -1.83 -17.37
N GLY A 405 9.01 -0.98 -16.39
CA GLY A 405 9.89 0.16 -16.60
C GLY A 405 11.30 -0.24 -17.11
N ARG A 406 11.81 -1.43 -16.73
CA ARG A 406 13.06 -1.97 -17.29
C ARG A 406 12.91 -2.43 -18.73
N MET A 407 11.79 -3.02 -19.11
CA MET A 407 11.50 -3.41 -20.50
C MET A 407 11.40 -2.17 -21.42
N PHE A 408 10.92 -1.05 -20.90
CA PHE A 408 10.77 0.21 -21.64
C PHE A 408 12.05 1.08 -21.62
N ARG A 409 13.14 0.66 -20.99
CA ARG A 409 14.41 1.40 -21.02
C ARG A 409 15.05 1.37 -22.41
N LEU A 410 15.83 2.39 -22.68
CA LEU A 410 16.62 2.50 -23.89
C LEU A 410 17.45 1.22 -24.14
N GLY A 411 17.40 0.70 -25.35
CA GLY A 411 18.05 -0.55 -25.74
C GLY A 411 17.25 -1.82 -25.44
N ASN A 412 16.16 -1.73 -24.65
CA ASN A 412 15.31 -2.88 -24.29
C ASN A 412 13.95 -2.87 -25.00
N GLN A 413 13.65 -1.89 -25.87
CA GLN A 413 12.34 -1.75 -26.48
C GLN A 413 11.90 -2.97 -27.29
N HIS A 414 12.84 -3.75 -27.84
CA HIS A 414 12.55 -5.01 -28.50
C HIS A 414 11.88 -6.04 -27.56
N LEU A 415 12.17 -5.99 -26.23
CA LEU A 415 11.59 -6.89 -25.23
C LEU A 415 10.09 -6.62 -25.00
N ILE A 416 9.59 -5.45 -25.36
CA ILE A 416 8.18 -5.06 -25.15
C ILE A 416 7.24 -6.05 -25.84
N SER A 417 7.57 -6.48 -27.05
CA SER A 417 6.78 -7.43 -27.85
C SER A 417 7.43 -8.80 -27.99
N ASP A 418 8.65 -9.00 -27.47
CA ASP A 418 9.40 -10.23 -27.60
C ASP A 418 8.75 -11.35 -26.76
N PRO A 419 8.31 -12.48 -27.37
CA PRO A 419 7.77 -13.60 -26.64
C PRO A 419 8.80 -14.28 -25.72
N GLU A 420 10.09 -14.18 -26.02
CA GLU A 420 11.19 -14.78 -25.24
C GLU A 420 11.73 -13.84 -24.15
N ALA A 421 11.06 -12.67 -23.92
CA ALA A 421 11.47 -11.76 -22.86
C ALA A 421 11.44 -12.45 -21.49
N ALA A 422 12.43 -12.15 -20.64
CA ALA A 422 12.53 -12.73 -19.32
C ALA A 422 11.26 -12.43 -18.47
N PRO A 423 10.62 -13.45 -17.90
CA PRO A 423 9.36 -13.31 -17.18
C PRO A 423 9.49 -12.46 -15.90
N PHE A 424 8.36 -11.92 -15.45
CA PHE A 424 8.29 -11.23 -14.16
C PHE A 424 8.54 -12.20 -13.01
N ALA A 425 9.61 -11.96 -12.26
CA ALA A 425 9.93 -12.69 -11.04
C ALA A 425 9.63 -11.84 -9.80
N TYR A 426 8.69 -12.32 -8.98
CA TYR A 426 8.35 -11.67 -7.72
C TYR A 426 9.35 -12.03 -6.63
N ASN A 427 9.96 -11.02 -6.02
CA ASN A 427 10.79 -11.17 -4.84
C ASN A 427 9.99 -10.81 -3.58
N HIS A 428 9.58 -11.81 -2.81
CA HIS A 428 8.86 -11.61 -1.56
C HIS A 428 9.81 -11.05 -0.48
N GLN A 429 9.57 -9.80 -0.07
CA GLN A 429 10.42 -9.10 0.90
C GLN A 429 10.04 -9.37 2.35
N GLY A 430 8.91 -10.02 2.57
CA GLY A 430 8.32 -10.26 3.89
C GLY A 430 6.96 -9.58 4.04
N THR A 431 6.33 -9.87 5.17
CA THR A 431 5.03 -9.32 5.56
C THR A 431 5.13 -8.75 6.98
N MET A 432 4.39 -7.68 7.24
CA MET A 432 4.39 -7.00 8.54
C MET A 432 2.99 -6.49 8.84
N ALA A 433 2.60 -6.56 10.12
CA ALA A 433 1.33 -6.00 10.60
C ALA A 433 1.52 -5.39 12.00
N TYR A 434 1.05 -4.18 12.20
CA TYR A 434 0.92 -3.57 13.53
C TYR A 434 -0.24 -4.21 14.27
N ILE A 435 -0.07 -4.51 15.57
CA ILE A 435 -1.05 -5.26 16.36
C ILE A 435 -1.52 -4.54 17.63
N GLY A 436 -1.15 -3.27 17.80
CA GLY A 436 -1.46 -2.47 19.00
C GLY A 436 -0.35 -2.50 20.07
N GLN A 437 -0.45 -1.62 21.04
CA GLN A 437 0.44 -1.49 22.20
C GLN A 437 1.95 -1.35 21.89
N GLY A 438 2.27 -0.76 20.73
CA GLY A 438 3.66 -0.63 20.29
C GLY A 438 4.28 -1.96 19.85
N GLU A 439 3.47 -2.92 19.43
CA GLU A 439 3.91 -4.23 18.95
C GLU A 439 3.53 -4.45 17.48
N ALA A 440 4.34 -5.24 16.79
CA ALA A 440 4.05 -5.68 15.43
C ALA A 440 4.50 -7.13 15.23
N ALA A 441 3.81 -7.81 14.33
CA ALA A 441 4.20 -9.11 13.82
C ALA A 441 4.90 -8.93 12.47
N THR A 442 6.10 -9.48 12.33
CA THR A 442 6.91 -9.38 11.11
C THR A 442 7.43 -10.74 10.69
N GLU A 443 7.29 -11.05 9.41
CA GLU A 443 7.98 -12.15 8.74
C GLU A 443 8.84 -11.57 7.63
N ILE A 444 10.13 -11.77 7.71
CA ILE A 444 11.11 -11.21 6.77
C ILE A 444 11.83 -12.35 6.06
N ASN A 445 11.95 -12.26 4.75
CA ASN A 445 12.81 -13.16 4.00
C ASN A 445 14.27 -12.70 4.12
N PRO A 446 15.15 -13.42 4.85
CA PRO A 446 16.55 -13.03 5.02
C PRO A 446 17.28 -12.92 3.68
N ASN A 447 16.95 -13.77 2.71
CA ASN A 447 17.56 -13.76 1.39
C ASN A 447 17.21 -12.48 0.60
N SER A 448 16.10 -11.83 0.90
CA SER A 448 15.77 -10.50 0.35
C SER A 448 16.64 -9.39 0.95
N LEU A 449 17.16 -9.59 2.15
CA LEU A 449 18.07 -8.66 2.83
C LEU A 449 19.54 -8.85 2.39
N ILE A 450 19.92 -10.05 1.92
CA ILE A 450 21.31 -10.47 1.67
C ILE A 450 21.72 -10.34 0.19
N LYS A 451 20.89 -9.83 -0.71
CA LYS A 451 21.34 -9.50 -2.09
C LYS A 451 22.38 -8.37 -2.13
N LEU A 452 23.09 -8.15 -1.03
CA LEU A 452 24.29 -7.31 -0.90
C LEU A 452 25.53 -8.07 -1.35
N GLY A 453 25.81 -8.02 -2.65
CA GLY A 453 27.08 -8.46 -3.19
C GLY A 453 27.24 -9.98 -3.26
N ARG A 454 27.60 -10.47 -4.42
CA ARG A 454 28.13 -11.82 -4.62
C ARG A 454 29.40 -12.01 -3.77
N SER A 455 29.27 -12.27 -2.49
CA SER A 455 30.34 -12.86 -1.70
C SER A 455 29.81 -13.51 -0.42
N SER A 456 29.84 -14.83 -0.43
CA SER A 456 30.16 -15.81 0.64
C SER A 456 29.74 -15.56 2.10
N ILE A 457 28.77 -14.68 2.43
CA ILE A 457 28.24 -14.61 3.81
C ILE A 457 27.17 -15.69 4.03
N THR A 458 26.58 -16.22 2.98
CA THR A 458 25.54 -17.28 3.06
C THR A 458 26.09 -18.66 3.40
N ASP A 459 27.39 -18.88 3.36
CA ASP A 459 28.02 -20.16 3.67
C ASP A 459 28.37 -20.34 5.14
N HIS A 460 28.12 -19.34 6.00
CA HIS A 460 28.36 -19.50 7.41
C HIS A 460 27.18 -20.22 8.10
N MET A 461 27.42 -21.48 8.40
CA MET A 461 26.55 -22.49 8.99
C MET A 461 25.86 -22.04 10.32
N TRP A 462 26.33 -20.98 11.00
CA TRP A 462 25.75 -20.51 12.25
C TRP A 462 24.41 -19.74 12.08
N TRP A 463 24.14 -19.16 10.91
CA TRP A 463 22.83 -18.56 10.62
C TRP A 463 21.73 -19.62 10.55
N ARG A 464 22.01 -20.78 9.96
CA ARG A 464 21.04 -21.88 9.86
C ARG A 464 20.67 -22.46 11.22
N SER A 465 21.60 -22.44 12.19
CA SER A 465 21.33 -22.93 13.56
C SER A 465 20.44 -21.99 14.38
N LEU A 466 20.37 -20.70 14.02
CA LEU A 466 19.50 -19.71 14.68
C LEU A 466 18.06 -19.70 14.14
N TYR A 467 17.83 -20.11 12.89
CA TYR A 467 16.54 -19.90 12.21
C TYR A 467 15.75 -21.17 11.91
N GLY A 468 16.30 -22.34 12.22
CA GLY A 468 15.65 -23.64 11.93
C GLY A 468 15.45 -23.86 10.42
N GLU A 469 14.63 -24.83 10.06
CA GLU A 469 14.34 -25.21 8.66
C GLU A 469 13.47 -24.20 7.87
N THR A 470 13.13 -23.06 8.46
CA THR A 470 12.24 -22.07 7.83
C THR A 470 13.02 -20.91 7.22
N ASP A 471 12.83 -20.66 5.92
CA ASP A 471 13.48 -19.57 5.17
C ASP A 471 13.05 -18.14 5.59
N GLN A 472 12.27 -17.99 6.67
CA GLN A 472 11.72 -16.71 7.10
C GLN A 472 12.03 -16.41 8.56
N LEU A 473 12.56 -15.20 8.81
CA LEU A 473 12.79 -14.66 10.14
C LEU A 473 11.49 -14.06 10.68
N ARG A 474 11.01 -14.56 11.81
CA ARG A 474 9.82 -14.07 12.51
C ARG A 474 10.22 -13.25 13.71
N ILE A 475 9.80 -11.98 13.73
CA ILE A 475 10.06 -11.07 14.85
C ILE A 475 8.74 -10.46 15.27
N MET A 476 8.36 -10.66 16.53
CA MET A 476 7.12 -10.19 17.12
C MET A 476 7.40 -9.24 18.28
N GLY A 477 6.38 -8.52 18.73
CA GLY A 477 6.49 -7.61 19.86
C GLY A 477 7.13 -6.25 19.52
N PRO A 478 7.73 -5.57 20.52
CA PRO A 478 8.33 -4.24 20.36
C PRO A 478 9.47 -4.19 19.33
N ALA A 479 10.26 -5.26 19.19
CA ALA A 479 11.30 -5.36 18.17
C ALA A 479 10.70 -5.42 16.76
N GLY A 480 9.62 -6.19 16.59
CA GLY A 480 8.83 -6.20 15.35
C GLY A 480 8.29 -4.83 14.99
N PHE A 481 7.80 -4.07 15.98
CA PHE A 481 7.32 -2.71 15.78
C PHE A 481 8.41 -1.73 15.34
N ALA A 482 9.60 -1.80 15.96
CA ALA A 482 10.73 -0.98 15.55
C ALA A 482 11.11 -1.23 14.06
N ILE A 483 11.10 -2.50 13.64
CA ILE A 483 11.34 -2.88 12.25
C ILE A 483 10.21 -2.36 11.34
N TRP A 484 8.95 -2.61 11.70
CA TRP A 484 7.77 -2.15 10.97
C TRP A 484 7.83 -0.63 10.72
N ARG A 485 8.08 0.14 11.79
CA ARG A 485 8.20 1.60 11.74
C ARG A 485 9.34 2.07 10.84
N SER A 486 10.52 1.45 10.99
CA SER A 486 11.72 1.79 10.21
C SER A 486 11.53 1.50 8.72
N VAL A 487 10.97 0.33 8.37
CA VAL A 487 10.72 -0.06 6.97
C VAL A 487 9.70 0.86 6.34
N TYR A 488 8.58 1.13 6.99
CA TYR A 488 7.55 1.99 6.40
C TYR A 488 7.99 3.46 6.31
N PHE A 489 8.75 3.95 7.26
CA PHE A 489 9.37 5.26 7.18
C PHE A 489 10.36 5.38 6.02
N SER A 490 11.22 4.39 5.82
CA SER A 490 12.21 4.39 4.75
C SER A 490 11.58 4.35 3.34
N LYS A 491 10.42 3.70 3.20
CA LYS A 491 9.69 3.55 1.93
C LYS A 491 8.80 4.74 1.57
N LEU A 492 8.66 5.76 2.42
CA LEU A 492 8.01 7.01 2.05
C LEU A 492 8.80 7.69 0.93
N LEU A 493 8.10 8.16 -0.11
CA LEU A 493 8.74 8.62 -1.34
C LEU A 493 9.49 9.94 -1.15
N SER A 494 8.88 10.92 -0.45
CA SER A 494 9.47 12.26 -0.30
C SER A 494 10.03 12.50 1.09
N THR A 495 11.09 13.31 1.16
CA THR A 495 11.65 13.81 2.43
C THR A 495 10.63 14.61 3.23
N ARG A 496 9.77 15.38 2.53
CA ARG A 496 8.67 16.13 3.15
C ARG A 496 7.75 15.20 3.94
N ASN A 497 7.29 14.10 3.34
CA ASN A 497 6.39 13.17 3.99
C ASN A 497 7.07 12.40 5.12
N ARG A 498 8.36 12.08 4.98
CA ARG A 498 9.16 11.51 6.09
C ARG A 498 9.17 12.43 7.31
N TRP A 499 9.45 13.72 7.13
CA TRP A 499 9.41 14.70 8.21
C TRP A 499 8.01 14.86 8.81
N SER A 500 6.96 14.91 7.98
CA SER A 500 5.58 15.00 8.45
C SER A 500 5.19 13.79 9.28
N VAL A 501 5.48 12.57 8.83
CA VAL A 501 5.18 11.33 9.56
C VAL A 501 5.98 11.25 10.87
N ALA A 502 7.28 11.60 10.85
CA ALA A 502 8.09 11.62 12.07
C ALA A 502 7.56 12.63 13.10
N SER A 503 7.17 13.83 12.65
CA SER A 503 6.56 14.86 13.48
C SER A 503 5.21 14.41 14.07
N ASP A 504 4.37 13.78 13.24
CA ASP A 504 3.06 13.26 13.69
C ASP A 504 3.23 12.14 14.72
N TRP A 505 4.18 11.23 14.53
CA TRP A 505 4.51 10.22 15.52
C TRP A 505 5.01 10.82 16.84
N GLY A 506 5.90 11.82 16.77
CA GLY A 506 6.40 12.53 17.97
C GLY A 506 5.27 13.25 18.70
N ARG A 507 4.42 13.96 17.97
CA ARG A 507 3.25 14.67 18.53
C ARG A 507 2.27 13.70 19.18
N THR A 508 1.95 12.60 18.51
CA THR A 508 1.05 11.59 19.06
C THR A 508 1.60 10.94 20.32
N ALA A 509 2.90 10.67 20.38
CA ALA A 509 3.55 10.11 21.57
C ALA A 509 3.53 11.08 22.77
N LEU A 510 3.65 12.39 22.53
CA LEU A 510 3.70 13.41 23.59
C LEU A 510 2.31 13.89 24.03
N PHE A 511 1.37 14.06 23.10
CA PHE A 511 0.09 14.74 23.35
C PHE A 511 -1.14 13.86 23.13
N GLY A 512 -0.94 12.63 22.64
CA GLY A 512 -2.03 11.75 22.22
C GLY A 512 -2.62 12.13 20.85
N ARG A 513 -3.63 11.37 20.44
CA ARG A 513 -4.32 11.56 19.16
C ARG A 513 -5.37 12.66 19.25
N PRO A 514 -5.57 13.48 18.19
CA PRO A 514 -6.68 14.44 18.17
C PRO A 514 -8.01 13.70 18.18
N ALA A 515 -8.98 14.14 19.01
CA ALA A 515 -10.29 13.53 19.13
C ALA A 515 -11.44 14.44 18.72
N SER A 516 -11.18 15.53 17.96
CA SER A 516 -12.24 16.37 17.41
C SER A 516 -12.44 16.14 15.92
N SER A 517 -13.68 16.09 15.46
CA SER A 517 -14.06 15.96 14.04
C SER A 517 -13.70 17.20 13.22
N SER A 518 -13.60 18.37 13.85
CA SER A 518 -13.32 19.66 13.22
C SER A 518 -11.85 19.91 12.88
N ALA A 519 -10.92 19.08 13.35
CA ALA A 519 -9.47 19.27 13.13
C ALA A 519 -8.98 18.85 11.72
N GLN A 520 -9.86 18.36 10.86
CA GLN A 520 -9.54 18.06 9.48
C GLN A 520 -10.25 19.07 8.57
N GLY A 521 -9.51 20.13 8.23
CA GLY A 521 -10.01 21.15 7.32
C GLY A 521 -10.71 20.54 6.11
N THR A 522 -11.91 21.00 5.86
CA THR A 522 -12.61 20.82 4.59
C THR A 522 -11.75 21.45 3.51
N CYS A 523 -10.92 20.68 2.83
CA CYS A 523 -10.58 21.03 1.46
C CYS A 523 -11.87 20.83 0.65
N THR A 524 -12.70 21.87 0.64
CA THR A 524 -13.70 22.02 -0.40
C THR A 524 -12.96 22.08 -1.73
N ALA A 525 -13.32 21.18 -2.62
CA ALA A 525 -12.79 20.98 -3.96
C ALA A 525 -12.95 22.23 -4.83
#